data_c6f073db6f47fd744af0d1ac3dc0cae4
#
_entry.id   c6f073db6f47fd744af0d1ac3dc0cae4
#
_cell.length_a   1.000
_cell.length_b   1.000
_cell.length_c   1.000
_cell.angle_alpha   90.00
_cell.angle_beta   90.00
_cell.angle_gamma   90.00
#
_symmetry.space_group_name_H-M   'P 1'
#
loop_
_entity.id
_entity.type
_entity.pdbx_description
1 polymer ?
#
loop_
_entity_poly.entity_id
_entity_poly.type
_entity_poly.pdbx_seq_one_letter_code
_entity_poly.pdbx_strand_id
1 'polypeptide(L)'
;HVNYSGNKKGYVPYYKMVSALSELTGMQAYKYRAFELLVTLDLKVYKAARRIIVPANLEFARLHKVLQLVFDWQNYHLYDFTVFDGNKRIARIVPYEDDLEYDEDAILMNGHTLSEFFPKYKHMRYTYDMGDNWEHQIQLIRVIEDHDEESPYLLEAIGQAPPEDVGGVEGFIEFREIMLNPNHPEFEEMREWAKYWTI
;
A
#
# COMPACT_ATOMS: atom_id res chain seq x y z
N HIS A 1 -13.90 9.44 23.74
CA HIS A 1 -13.46 10.66 23.04
C HIS A 1 -13.35 11.81 24.05
N VAL A 2 -12.16 12.09 24.49
CA VAL A 2 -11.88 13.32 25.22
C VAL A 2 -11.41 14.35 24.21
N ASN A 3 -12.30 15.26 23.82
CA ASN A 3 -11.95 16.41 23.00
C ASN A 3 -11.14 17.40 23.84
N TYR A 4 -9.85 17.42 23.67
CA TYR A 4 -9.01 18.51 24.16
C TYR A 4 -8.91 19.58 23.09
N SER A 5 -9.76 20.59 23.17
CA SER A 5 -9.56 21.89 22.51
C SER A 5 -8.61 22.73 23.37
N GLY A 6 -7.35 22.46 23.34
CA GLY A 6 -6.35 23.21 24.07
C GLY A 6 -4.98 23.02 23.48
N ASN A 7 -4.24 24.13 23.41
CA ASN A 7 -2.86 24.30 22.96
C ASN A 7 -2.11 23.04 22.57
N LYS A 8 -1.64 22.95 21.31
CA LYS A 8 -0.83 21.87 20.73
C LYS A 8 0.43 21.49 21.55
N LYS A 9 0.76 22.20 22.62
CA LYS A 9 1.87 21.91 23.54
C LYS A 9 1.39 21.03 24.70
N GLY A 10 1.03 19.82 24.47
CA GLY A 10 0.64 18.91 25.56
C GLY A 10 -0.28 17.76 25.12
N TYR A 11 -0.58 17.67 23.82
CA TYR A 11 -1.33 16.54 23.31
C TYR A 11 -0.43 15.32 23.30
N VAL A 12 -0.67 14.40 24.22
CA VAL A 12 -0.11 13.04 24.16
C VAL A 12 -1.22 12.15 23.62
N PRO A 13 -1.03 11.46 22.49
CA PRO A 13 -2.01 10.51 21.99
C PRO A 13 -2.36 9.49 23.09
N TYR A 14 -3.63 9.10 23.18
CA TYR A 14 -4.15 8.21 24.24
C TYR A 14 -3.31 6.92 24.37
N TYR A 15 -2.90 6.31 23.27
CA TYR A 15 -2.06 5.11 23.27
C TYR A 15 -0.67 5.36 23.89
N LYS A 16 -0.03 6.52 23.67
CA LYS A 16 1.24 6.87 24.33
C LYS A 16 1.09 7.07 25.82
N MET A 17 -0.04 7.60 26.25
CA MET A 17 -0.38 7.76 27.65
C MET A 17 -0.61 6.40 28.31
N VAL A 18 -1.30 5.49 27.64
CA VAL A 18 -1.52 4.11 28.11
C VAL A 18 -0.21 3.33 28.12
N SER A 19 0.66 3.47 27.14
CA SER A 19 1.98 2.85 27.10
C SER A 19 2.86 3.32 28.26
N ALA A 20 2.92 4.63 28.49
CA ALA A 20 3.68 5.21 29.61
C ALA A 20 3.13 4.78 30.99
N LEU A 21 1.81 4.70 31.15
CA LEU A 21 1.17 4.19 32.37
C LEU A 21 1.47 2.71 32.58
N SER A 22 1.51 1.94 31.50
CA SER A 22 1.86 0.53 31.52
C SER A 22 3.31 0.29 31.99
N GLU A 23 4.25 1.07 31.47
CA GLU A 23 5.65 1.04 31.90
C GLU A 23 5.81 1.41 33.39
N LEU A 24 5.07 2.42 33.84
CA LEU A 24 5.12 2.90 35.23
C LEU A 24 4.44 1.94 36.24
N THR A 25 3.41 1.22 35.82
CA THR A 25 2.58 0.41 36.69
C THR A 25 2.86 -1.09 36.57
N GLY A 26 3.67 -1.52 35.60
CA GLY A 26 3.89 -2.93 35.26
C GLY A 26 2.64 -3.58 34.63
N MET A 27 1.59 -2.81 34.31
CA MET A 27 0.45 -3.29 33.58
C MET A 27 0.83 -3.46 32.09
N GLN A 28 0.33 -4.51 31.47
CA GLN A 28 0.60 -4.78 30.05
C GLN A 28 -0.01 -3.67 29.20
N ALA A 29 0.81 -2.94 28.44
CA ALA A 29 0.34 -1.99 27.44
C ALA A 29 -0.52 -2.69 26.40
N TYR A 30 -1.44 -1.97 25.78
CA TYR A 30 -2.12 -2.50 24.61
C TYR A 30 -1.07 -2.78 23.55
N LYS A 31 -0.95 -4.05 23.17
CA LYS A 31 -0.12 -4.52 22.09
C LYS A 31 -1.01 -4.91 20.94
N TYR A 32 -0.60 -4.56 19.75
CA TYR A 32 -1.34 -4.83 18.53
C TYR A 32 -0.63 -5.91 17.74
N ARG A 33 -1.40 -6.81 17.17
CA ARG A 33 -0.88 -7.71 16.16
C ARG A 33 -0.74 -6.94 14.86
N ALA A 34 0.43 -7.02 14.25
CA ALA A 34 0.75 -6.34 13.00
C ALA A 34 1.44 -7.28 12.01
N PHE A 35 1.42 -6.90 10.74
CA PHE A 35 2.12 -7.58 9.67
C PHE A 35 3.19 -6.67 9.08
N GLU A 36 4.39 -7.20 8.96
CA GLU A 36 5.43 -6.59 8.16
C GLU A 36 5.32 -7.14 6.73
N LEU A 37 5.07 -6.25 5.79
CA LEU A 37 4.85 -6.56 4.40
C LEU A 37 5.96 -5.96 3.54
N LEU A 38 6.41 -6.73 2.54
CA LEU A 38 7.19 -6.24 1.41
C LEU A 38 6.27 -6.12 0.20
N VAL A 39 6.13 -4.92 -0.32
CA VAL A 39 5.37 -4.61 -1.53
C VAL A 39 6.35 -4.27 -2.64
N THR A 40 6.29 -5.01 -3.76
CA THR A 40 7.23 -4.86 -4.87
C THR A 40 6.48 -4.67 -6.18
N LEU A 41 6.80 -3.60 -6.90
CA LEU A 41 6.41 -3.35 -8.27
C LEU A 41 7.61 -3.61 -9.19
N ASP A 42 7.49 -4.58 -10.10
CA ASP A 42 8.54 -4.93 -11.05
C ASP A 42 8.38 -4.09 -12.33
N LEU A 43 9.31 -3.17 -12.53
CA LEU A 43 9.33 -2.26 -13.68
C LEU A 43 10.28 -2.74 -14.80
N LYS A 44 10.69 -4.02 -14.78
CA LYS A 44 11.67 -4.64 -15.68
C LYS A 44 13.07 -4.03 -15.59
N VAL A 45 13.18 -2.71 -15.63
CA VAL A 45 14.46 -1.97 -15.55
C VAL A 45 14.98 -1.87 -14.12
N TYR A 46 14.10 -1.85 -13.13
CA TYR A 46 14.36 -1.98 -11.70
C TYR A 46 13.08 -2.38 -10.96
N LYS A 47 13.17 -2.61 -9.66
CA LYS A 47 12.01 -2.87 -8.79
C LYS A 47 11.82 -1.69 -7.84
N ALA A 48 10.61 -1.12 -7.85
CA ALA A 48 10.20 -0.22 -6.79
C ALA A 48 9.65 -1.07 -5.62
N ALA A 49 10.17 -0.86 -4.42
CA ALA A 49 9.77 -1.64 -3.26
C ALA A 49 9.44 -0.75 -2.07
N ARG A 50 8.45 -1.20 -1.27
CA ARG A 50 8.04 -0.58 -0.01
C ARG A 50 7.96 -1.65 1.05
N ARG A 51 8.64 -1.44 2.17
CA ARG A 51 8.55 -2.29 3.35
C ARG A 51 7.74 -1.55 4.40
N ILE A 52 6.59 -2.10 4.74
CA ILE A 52 5.60 -1.45 5.60
C ILE A 52 5.22 -2.35 6.77
N ILE A 53 4.87 -1.75 7.91
CA ILE A 53 4.16 -2.43 8.99
C ILE A 53 2.72 -1.93 8.98
N VAL A 54 1.78 -2.85 9.05
CA VAL A 54 0.35 -2.54 9.08
C VAL A 54 -0.34 -3.34 10.18
N PRO A 55 -1.38 -2.79 10.85
CA PRO A 55 -2.20 -3.55 11.79
C PRO A 55 -2.79 -4.80 11.13
N ALA A 56 -2.85 -5.92 11.86
CA ALA A 56 -3.38 -7.17 11.33
C ALA A 56 -4.88 -7.08 10.95
N ASN A 57 -5.62 -6.23 11.65
CA ASN A 57 -7.04 -5.94 11.41
C ASN A 57 -7.26 -4.80 10.41
N LEU A 58 -6.23 -4.38 9.67
CA LEU A 58 -6.37 -3.36 8.64
C LEU A 58 -7.30 -3.87 7.53
N GLU A 59 -8.32 -3.10 7.20
CA GLU A 59 -9.21 -3.38 6.07
C GLU A 59 -8.48 -3.18 4.72
N PHE A 60 -8.86 -3.95 3.70
CA PHE A 60 -8.27 -3.84 2.36
C PHE A 60 -8.44 -2.45 1.74
N ALA A 61 -9.58 -1.80 1.96
CA ALA A 61 -9.80 -0.42 1.52
C ALA A 61 -8.81 0.58 2.15
N ARG A 62 -8.35 0.31 3.37
CA ARG A 62 -7.32 1.12 4.03
C ARG A 62 -5.92 0.75 3.55
N LEU A 63 -5.66 -0.54 3.29
CA LEU A 63 -4.39 -0.96 2.69
C LEU A 63 -4.19 -0.30 1.32
N HIS A 64 -5.23 -0.26 0.48
CA HIS A 64 -5.17 0.48 -0.79
C HIS A 64 -4.70 1.92 -0.59
N LYS A 65 -5.30 2.66 0.35
CA LYS A 65 -4.90 4.05 0.65
C LYS A 65 -3.45 4.17 1.13
N VAL A 66 -2.98 3.19 1.91
CA VAL A 66 -1.57 3.13 2.32
C VAL A 66 -0.66 2.93 1.11
N LEU A 67 -1.04 2.02 0.19
CA LEU A 67 -0.27 1.75 -1.02
C LEU A 67 -0.22 2.97 -1.93
N GLN A 68 -1.35 3.65 -2.14
CA GLN A 68 -1.39 4.90 -2.90
C GLN A 68 -0.42 5.94 -2.32
N LEU A 69 -0.43 6.12 -1.00
CA LEU A 69 0.44 7.08 -0.32
C LEU A 69 1.93 6.72 -0.44
N VAL A 70 2.30 5.44 -0.28
CA VAL A 70 3.72 5.04 -0.28
C VAL A 70 4.31 4.89 -1.69
N PHE A 71 3.46 4.78 -2.72
CA PHE A 71 3.85 4.82 -4.13
C PHE A 71 3.65 6.19 -4.77
N ASP A 72 3.12 7.17 -4.02
CA ASP A 72 2.89 8.55 -4.46
C ASP A 72 1.91 8.65 -5.64
N TRP A 73 0.80 7.89 -5.56
CA TRP A 73 -0.27 7.87 -6.54
C TRP A 73 -1.53 8.55 -6.02
N GLN A 74 -2.39 9.01 -6.93
CA GLN A 74 -3.49 9.93 -6.64
C GLN A 74 -4.86 9.25 -6.52
N ASN A 75 -4.92 7.91 -6.64
CA ASN A 75 -6.14 7.11 -6.49
C ASN A 75 -7.24 7.46 -7.51
N TYR A 76 -6.87 7.58 -8.78
CA TYR A 76 -7.82 7.89 -9.86
C TYR A 76 -8.39 6.66 -10.57
N HIS A 77 -7.77 5.49 -10.39
CA HIS A 77 -8.04 4.28 -11.17
C HIS A 77 -8.63 3.16 -10.32
N LEU A 78 -9.19 2.16 -11.01
CA LEU A 78 -9.69 0.93 -10.41
C LEU A 78 -8.56 0.08 -9.86
N TYR A 79 -8.89 -0.78 -8.89
CA TYR A 79 -7.91 -1.64 -8.24
C TYR A 79 -8.55 -2.90 -7.68
N ASP A 80 -7.76 -3.94 -7.46
CA ASP A 80 -8.15 -5.12 -6.72
C ASP A 80 -7.00 -5.72 -5.91
N PHE A 81 -7.35 -6.70 -5.08
CA PHE A 81 -6.38 -7.57 -4.43
C PHE A 81 -6.68 -9.02 -4.79
N THR A 82 -5.66 -9.79 -5.08
CA THR A 82 -5.78 -11.23 -5.30
C THR A 82 -4.88 -11.99 -4.33
N VAL A 83 -5.46 -12.92 -3.57
CA VAL A 83 -4.77 -13.77 -2.60
C VAL A 83 -4.41 -15.09 -3.25
N PHE A 84 -3.18 -15.57 -3.01
CA PHE A 84 -2.68 -16.81 -3.59
C PHE A 84 -2.18 -17.80 -2.53
N ASP A 85 -2.38 -19.10 -2.83
CA ASP A 85 -1.69 -20.22 -2.18
C ASP A 85 -0.81 -20.90 -3.24
N GLY A 86 0.48 -20.62 -3.21
CA GLY A 86 1.37 -20.92 -4.34
C GLY A 86 0.89 -20.21 -5.60
N ASN A 87 0.57 -21.01 -6.64
CA ASN A 87 0.03 -20.50 -7.91
C ASN A 87 -1.51 -20.51 -7.97
N LYS A 88 -2.18 -21.01 -6.92
CA LYS A 88 -3.64 -21.10 -6.89
C LYS A 88 -4.23 -19.80 -6.37
N ARG A 89 -5.15 -19.18 -7.14
CA ARG A 89 -5.98 -18.07 -6.65
C ARG A 89 -6.93 -18.60 -5.56
N ILE A 90 -6.93 -17.94 -4.41
CA ILE A 90 -7.78 -18.24 -3.27
C ILE A 90 -8.98 -17.29 -3.22
N ALA A 91 -8.74 -16.00 -3.45
CA ALA A 91 -9.77 -14.97 -3.46
C ALA A 91 -9.34 -13.81 -4.33
N ARG A 92 -10.30 -13.14 -4.96
CA ARG A 92 -10.14 -11.80 -5.54
C ARG A 92 -11.03 -10.85 -4.74
N ILE A 93 -10.46 -9.77 -4.24
CA ILE A 93 -11.13 -8.81 -3.34
C ILE A 93 -11.26 -7.51 -4.10
N VAL A 94 -12.50 -7.11 -4.36
CA VAL A 94 -12.87 -6.02 -5.26
C VAL A 94 -13.62 -4.91 -4.53
N PRO A 95 -13.45 -3.63 -4.92
CA PRO A 95 -14.08 -2.50 -4.25
C PRO A 95 -15.55 -2.31 -4.58
N TYR A 96 -16.03 -2.75 -5.75
CA TYR A 96 -17.35 -2.44 -6.26
C TYR A 96 -18.19 -3.68 -6.55
N GLU A 97 -19.50 -3.57 -6.38
CA GLU A 97 -20.47 -4.65 -6.66
C GLU A 97 -20.47 -5.06 -8.13
N ASP A 98 -20.28 -4.11 -9.05
CA ASP A 98 -20.23 -4.36 -10.48
C ASP A 98 -19.09 -5.32 -10.87
N ASP A 99 -18.02 -5.37 -10.10
CA ASP A 99 -16.90 -6.30 -10.33
C ASP A 99 -17.30 -7.78 -10.12
N LEU A 100 -18.35 -8.04 -9.33
CA LEU A 100 -18.86 -9.39 -9.07
C LEU A 100 -19.57 -9.99 -10.30
N GLU A 101 -20.04 -9.18 -11.22
CA GLU A 101 -20.65 -9.65 -12.47
C GLU A 101 -19.63 -10.33 -13.39
N TYR A 102 -18.34 -9.97 -13.25
CA TYR A 102 -17.25 -10.48 -14.09
C TYR A 102 -16.48 -11.63 -13.42
N ASP A 103 -16.66 -11.86 -12.13
CA ASP A 103 -15.94 -12.88 -11.37
C ASP A 103 -16.82 -13.35 -10.17
N GLU A 104 -17.53 -14.46 -10.36
CA GLU A 104 -18.45 -15.02 -9.34
C GLU A 104 -17.72 -15.42 -8.03
N ASP A 105 -16.41 -15.67 -8.09
CA ASP A 105 -15.57 -15.99 -6.93
C ASP A 105 -14.97 -14.75 -6.26
N ALA A 106 -15.27 -13.55 -6.74
CA ALA A 106 -14.80 -12.31 -6.13
C ALA A 106 -15.54 -12.02 -4.82
N ILE A 107 -14.86 -11.31 -3.93
CA ILE A 107 -15.38 -10.90 -2.61
C ILE A 107 -15.37 -9.38 -2.55
N LEU A 108 -16.48 -8.79 -2.12
CA LEU A 108 -16.53 -7.35 -1.85
C LEU A 108 -15.57 -7.00 -0.72
N MET A 109 -14.81 -5.93 -0.91
CA MET A 109 -13.76 -5.48 0.01
C MET A 109 -14.27 -5.01 1.36
N ASN A 110 -15.51 -4.54 1.41
CA ASN A 110 -16.08 -3.91 2.60
C ASN A 110 -16.14 -4.88 3.80
N GLY A 111 -15.51 -4.49 4.90
CA GLY A 111 -15.46 -5.25 6.14
C GLY A 111 -14.43 -6.39 6.17
N HIS A 112 -13.74 -6.67 5.07
CA HIS A 112 -12.68 -7.68 5.02
C HIS A 112 -11.33 -7.11 5.43
N THR A 113 -10.60 -7.86 6.27
CA THR A 113 -9.33 -7.47 6.86
C THR A 113 -8.19 -8.40 6.44
N LEU A 114 -6.97 -7.91 6.58
CA LEU A 114 -5.76 -8.69 6.27
C LEU A 114 -5.64 -9.96 7.11
N SER A 115 -6.12 -9.95 8.36
CA SER A 115 -6.04 -11.10 9.27
C SER A 115 -6.88 -12.31 8.84
N GLU A 116 -7.81 -12.14 7.92
CA GLU A 116 -8.58 -13.24 7.34
C GLU A 116 -7.73 -14.12 6.41
N PHE A 117 -6.69 -13.54 5.83
CA PHE A 117 -5.82 -14.20 4.86
C PHE A 117 -4.41 -14.44 5.40
N PHE A 118 -3.75 -13.43 5.98
CA PHE A 118 -2.47 -13.57 6.65
C PHE A 118 -2.64 -14.12 8.09
N PRO A 119 -1.74 -14.95 8.58
CA PRO A 119 -0.51 -15.45 7.96
C PRO A 119 -0.69 -16.77 7.19
N LYS A 120 -1.93 -17.23 6.98
CA LYS A 120 -2.20 -18.51 6.30
C LYS A 120 -1.67 -18.51 4.86
N TYR A 121 -2.00 -17.47 4.11
CA TYR A 121 -1.47 -17.22 2.77
C TYR A 121 -0.43 -16.12 2.88
N LYS A 122 0.72 -16.29 2.23
CA LYS A 122 1.85 -15.36 2.41
C LYS A 122 2.04 -14.39 1.26
N HIS A 123 1.24 -14.55 0.20
CA HIS A 123 1.36 -13.77 -1.03
C HIS A 123 0.01 -13.23 -1.46
N MET A 124 0.00 -11.96 -1.79
CA MET A 124 -1.10 -11.28 -2.45
C MET A 124 -0.55 -10.47 -3.62
N ARG A 125 -1.40 -10.23 -4.61
CA ARG A 125 -1.17 -9.25 -5.65
C ARG A 125 -2.14 -8.09 -5.43
N TYR A 126 -1.65 -6.88 -5.52
CA TYR A 126 -2.45 -5.67 -5.64
C TYR A 126 -2.29 -5.15 -7.05
N THR A 127 -3.38 -5.05 -7.78
CA THR A 127 -3.42 -4.46 -9.12
C THR A 127 -4.04 -3.08 -9.01
N TYR A 128 -3.37 -2.09 -9.53
CA TYR A 128 -3.84 -0.72 -9.62
C TYR A 128 -3.80 -0.26 -11.07
N ASP A 129 -4.81 0.49 -11.48
CA ASP A 129 -5.04 0.92 -12.86
C ASP A 129 -5.14 -0.27 -13.82
N MET A 130 -6.37 -0.66 -14.17
CA MET A 130 -6.61 -1.80 -15.06
C MET A 130 -6.15 -1.53 -16.51
N GLY A 131 -5.88 -0.26 -16.88
CA GLY A 131 -5.32 0.14 -18.16
C GLY A 131 -3.82 -0.06 -18.20
N ASP A 132 -3.10 0.53 -17.25
CA ASP A 132 -1.63 0.43 -17.12
C ASP A 132 -1.19 -0.87 -16.46
N ASN A 133 -2.09 -1.53 -15.74
CA ASN A 133 -1.91 -2.83 -15.09
C ASN A 133 -0.69 -2.88 -14.14
N TRP A 134 -0.66 -1.98 -13.15
CA TRP A 134 0.39 -1.95 -12.15
C TRP A 134 0.24 -3.09 -11.14
N GLU A 135 0.90 -4.21 -11.37
CA GLU A 135 0.87 -5.40 -10.50
C GLU A 135 1.94 -5.32 -9.40
N HIS A 136 1.50 -5.16 -8.16
CA HIS A 136 2.36 -5.18 -6.99
C HIS A 136 2.30 -6.55 -6.32
N GLN A 137 3.45 -7.16 -6.07
CA GLN A 137 3.54 -8.35 -5.25
C GLN A 137 3.63 -7.95 -3.77
N ILE A 138 2.70 -8.42 -2.96
CA ILE A 138 2.68 -8.21 -1.51
C ILE A 138 3.08 -9.52 -0.83
N GLN A 139 4.19 -9.51 -0.11
CA GLN A 139 4.69 -10.64 0.64
C GLN A 139 4.67 -10.37 2.13
N LEU A 140 4.09 -11.29 2.90
CA LEU A 140 4.22 -11.28 4.35
C LEU A 140 5.64 -11.69 4.75
N ILE A 141 6.37 -10.78 5.39
CA ILE A 141 7.74 -11.03 5.90
C ILE A 141 7.68 -11.65 7.28
N ARG A 142 6.92 -11.06 8.19
CA ARG A 142 6.71 -11.60 9.54
C ARG A 142 5.42 -11.09 10.18
N VAL A 143 4.98 -11.83 11.20
CA VAL A 143 3.94 -11.39 12.13
C VAL A 143 4.63 -10.76 13.35
N ILE A 144 4.10 -9.63 13.80
CA ILE A 144 4.53 -8.92 15.01
C ILE A 144 3.36 -9.02 15.99
N GLU A 145 3.57 -9.69 17.12
CA GLU A 145 2.48 -9.95 18.10
C GLU A 145 2.35 -8.83 19.14
N ASP A 146 3.35 -7.98 19.25
CA ASP A 146 3.48 -6.98 20.32
C ASP A 146 3.86 -5.59 19.79
N HIS A 147 3.26 -5.19 18.67
CA HIS A 147 3.49 -3.87 18.08
C HIS A 147 2.87 -2.76 18.93
N ASP A 148 3.60 -1.67 19.11
CA ASP A 148 3.19 -0.56 19.99
C ASP A 148 2.23 0.44 19.31
N GLU A 149 2.09 0.40 17.99
CA GLU A 149 1.30 1.37 17.22
C GLU A 149 0.21 0.70 16.40
N GLU A 150 -0.98 1.30 16.38
CA GLU A 150 -2.11 0.86 15.56
C GLU A 150 -2.10 1.45 14.13
N SER A 151 -1.15 2.33 13.84
CA SER A 151 -1.04 3.02 12.55
C SER A 151 -0.11 2.29 11.59
N PRO A 152 -0.37 2.32 10.28
CA PRO A 152 0.59 1.89 9.28
C PRO A 152 1.91 2.68 9.37
N TYR A 153 3.02 2.01 9.13
CA TYR A 153 4.35 2.58 9.20
C TYR A 153 5.21 2.16 8.01
N LEU A 154 5.82 3.13 7.32
CA LEU A 154 6.78 2.88 6.24
C LEU A 154 8.17 2.68 6.82
N LEU A 155 8.73 1.47 6.70
CA LEU A 155 10.07 1.13 7.16
C LEU A 155 11.14 1.51 6.13
N GLU A 156 10.87 1.24 4.85
CA GLU A 156 11.85 1.40 3.78
C GLU A 156 11.13 1.65 2.44
N ALA A 157 11.72 2.52 1.62
CA ALA A 157 11.30 2.76 0.24
C ALA A 157 12.52 2.67 -0.68
N ILE A 158 12.45 1.83 -1.70
CA ILE A 158 13.48 1.61 -2.71
C ILE A 158 12.88 1.87 -4.08
N GLY A 159 13.55 2.67 -4.90
CA GLY A 159 13.09 3.01 -6.24
C GLY A 159 11.85 3.92 -6.25
N GLN A 160 11.72 4.72 -7.29
CA GLN A 160 10.55 5.56 -7.53
C GLN A 160 9.46 4.74 -8.21
N ALA A 161 8.21 5.05 -7.91
CA ALA A 161 7.09 4.56 -8.70
C ALA A 161 7.00 5.33 -10.03
N PRO A 162 6.37 4.72 -11.07
CA PRO A 162 6.07 5.44 -12.29
C PRO A 162 5.11 6.60 -12.04
N PRO A 163 5.13 7.65 -12.89
CA PRO A 163 4.03 8.59 -12.94
C PRO A 163 2.72 7.87 -13.30
N GLU A 164 1.58 8.41 -12.87
CA GLU A 164 0.27 7.93 -13.32
C GLU A 164 0.11 8.12 -14.83
N ASP A 165 -0.72 7.30 -15.47
CA ASP A 165 -1.06 7.40 -16.92
C ASP A 165 0.16 7.36 -17.87
N VAL A 166 1.28 6.77 -17.46
CA VAL A 166 2.48 6.69 -18.30
C VAL A 166 2.43 5.57 -19.34
N GLY A 167 1.38 4.75 -19.33
CA GLY A 167 1.20 3.64 -20.28
C GLY A 167 1.79 2.32 -19.82
N GLY A 168 1.71 2.03 -18.52
CA GLY A 168 2.18 0.80 -17.92
C GLY A 168 3.71 0.65 -17.94
N VAL A 169 4.18 -0.58 -17.76
CA VAL A 169 5.63 -0.85 -17.68
C VAL A 169 6.36 -0.47 -18.96
N GLU A 170 5.77 -0.70 -20.12
CA GLU A 170 6.39 -0.40 -21.42
C GLU A 170 6.46 1.12 -21.64
N GLY A 171 5.36 1.85 -21.40
CA GLY A 171 5.36 3.32 -21.47
C GLY A 171 6.32 3.95 -20.49
N PHE A 172 6.47 3.35 -19.27
CA PHE A 172 7.45 3.82 -18.32
C PHE A 172 8.90 3.61 -18.78
N ILE A 173 9.19 2.52 -19.48
CA ILE A 173 10.52 2.28 -20.08
C ILE A 173 10.80 3.35 -21.12
N GLU A 174 9.87 3.61 -22.03
CA GLU A 174 9.98 4.64 -23.07
C GLU A 174 10.14 6.04 -22.44
N PHE A 175 9.28 6.40 -21.49
CA PHE A 175 9.39 7.65 -20.73
C PHE A 175 10.79 7.84 -20.14
N ARG A 176 11.35 6.80 -19.52
CA ARG A 176 12.70 6.87 -18.96
C ARG A 176 13.78 7.07 -20.04
N GLU A 177 13.67 6.39 -21.16
CA GLU A 177 14.61 6.56 -22.29
C GLU A 177 14.59 8.00 -22.81
N ILE A 178 13.40 8.57 -22.97
CA ILE A 178 13.23 9.98 -23.36
C ILE A 178 13.87 10.91 -22.31
N MET A 179 13.55 10.71 -21.04
CA MET A 179 14.03 11.58 -19.95
C MET A 179 15.53 11.48 -19.69
N LEU A 180 16.17 10.37 -20.05
CA LEU A 180 17.62 10.21 -19.95
C LEU A 180 18.38 10.84 -21.11
N ASN A 181 17.70 11.28 -22.17
CA ASN A 181 18.31 11.89 -23.34
C ASN A 181 17.79 13.31 -23.59
N PRO A 182 18.44 14.36 -23.07
CA PRO A 182 17.99 15.75 -23.28
C PRO A 182 17.92 16.21 -24.74
N ASN A 183 18.52 15.45 -25.66
CA ASN A 183 18.43 15.71 -27.10
C ASN A 183 17.30 14.91 -27.79
N HIS A 184 16.52 14.14 -27.07
CA HIS A 184 15.40 13.42 -27.62
C HIS A 184 14.33 14.41 -28.12
N PRO A 185 13.73 14.20 -29.31
CA PRO A 185 12.73 15.13 -29.87
C PRO A 185 11.56 15.40 -28.91
N GLU A 186 11.15 14.40 -28.10
CA GLU A 186 10.02 14.47 -27.18
C GLU A 186 10.42 14.83 -25.74
N PHE A 187 11.72 15.11 -25.49
CA PHE A 187 12.21 15.37 -24.13
C PHE A 187 11.46 16.52 -23.43
N GLU A 188 11.32 17.66 -24.10
CA GLU A 188 10.65 18.83 -23.51
C GLU A 188 9.16 18.58 -23.26
N GLU A 189 8.48 17.88 -24.18
CA GLU A 189 7.08 17.51 -24.04
C GLU A 189 6.87 16.59 -22.84
N MET A 190 7.66 15.51 -22.73
CA MET A 190 7.59 14.56 -21.62
C MET A 190 7.97 15.21 -20.30
N ARG A 191 8.94 16.12 -20.31
CA ARG A 191 9.30 16.88 -19.11
C ARG A 191 8.17 17.78 -18.61
N GLU A 192 7.47 18.48 -19.50
CA GLU A 192 6.32 19.29 -19.14
C GLU A 192 5.16 18.42 -18.65
N TRP A 193 4.88 17.31 -19.32
CA TRP A 193 3.86 16.36 -18.90
C TRP A 193 4.17 15.80 -17.50
N ALA A 194 5.40 15.38 -17.23
CA ALA A 194 5.81 14.80 -15.94
C ALA A 194 5.64 15.77 -14.75
N LYS A 195 5.65 17.08 -14.97
CA LYS A 195 5.42 18.07 -13.89
C LYS A 195 4.04 17.97 -13.26
N TYR A 196 3.06 17.41 -13.96
CA TYR A 196 1.71 17.23 -13.41
C TYR A 196 1.63 16.02 -12.46
N TRP A 197 2.60 15.13 -12.53
CA TRP A 197 2.62 13.86 -11.81
C TRP A 197 3.70 13.76 -10.71
N THR A 198 4.56 14.76 -10.63
CA THR A 198 5.58 14.88 -9.56
C THR A 198 5.25 16.09 -8.70
N ILE A 199 4.91 15.83 -7.45
CA ILE A 199 4.75 16.86 -6.41
C ILE A 199 6.09 17.17 -5.78
#